data_c6f0a9a4f56b2f34e25d973b6fb7587d
#
_entry.id   c6f0a9a4f56b2f34e25d973b6fb7587d
#
_cell.length_a   1.000
_cell.length_b   1.000
_cell.length_c   1.000
_cell.angle_alpha   90.00
_cell.angle_beta   90.00
_cell.angle_gamma   90.00
#
_symmetry.space_group_name_H-M   'P 1'
#
loop_
_entity.id
_entity.type
_entity.pdbx_description
1 polymer ?
#
loop_
_entity_poly.entity_id
_entity_poly.type
_entity_poly.pdbx_seq_one_letter_code
_entity_poly.pdbx_strand_id
1 'polypeptide(L)'
;MKILVLNCGSSSIKYKLFDMTTKEVMAQGGIEKIGLPGSFLKLTLPNGEKKILEKDIPEHTAGIDFILNTLVSKEYGAIQSLDEINAVGHRMVHGGEKFAKSVLIDQEVLDTFIACNDLAPLHNPANLKGVNAVTAILPNVPQVGVFDTAFHQTMPDYAYMYAVPYELYKKHGVRRYGFHGTSHRYVSKRVCEYLNIPVEGTKIITCHVGNGGSITAIKDGKCIDTSMGLTPLEG
;
A
#
# COMPACT_ATOMS: atom_id res chain seq x y z
N MET A 1 5.15 -11.90 16.65
CA MET A 1 5.76 -11.05 15.61
C MET A 1 4.84 -9.86 15.33
N LYS A 2 5.34 -8.63 15.52
CA LYS A 2 4.56 -7.41 15.34
C LYS A 2 4.95 -6.71 14.03
N ILE A 3 3.97 -6.39 13.20
CA ILE A 3 4.18 -5.74 11.90
C ILE A 3 3.40 -4.44 11.85
N LEU A 4 4.11 -3.35 11.58
CA LEU A 4 3.51 -2.05 11.28
C LEU A 4 3.25 -1.95 9.77
N VAL A 5 2.01 -1.63 9.39
CA VAL A 5 1.63 -1.40 7.99
C VAL A 5 1.33 0.07 7.80
N LEU A 6 1.96 0.67 6.80
CA LEU A 6 1.84 2.09 6.45
C LEU A 6 1.28 2.27 5.04
N ASN A 7 0.41 3.25 4.90
CA ASN A 7 -0.09 3.74 3.62
C ASN A 7 0.05 5.27 3.62
N CYS A 8 1.11 5.76 2.98
CA CYS A 8 1.46 7.17 2.89
C CYS A 8 0.91 7.76 1.59
N GLY A 9 -0.09 8.62 1.71
CA GLY A 9 -0.61 9.46 0.64
C GLY A 9 0.05 10.84 0.64
N SER A 10 -0.34 11.72 -0.28
CA SER A 10 0.25 13.08 -0.43
C SER A 10 0.10 13.95 0.83
N SER A 11 -1.05 13.85 1.51
CA SER A 11 -1.38 14.66 2.70
C SER A 11 -1.89 13.84 3.88
N SER A 12 -1.72 12.52 3.86
CA SER A 12 -2.21 11.63 4.92
C SER A 12 -1.34 10.39 5.07
N ILE A 13 -1.35 9.80 6.27
CA ILE A 13 -0.73 8.51 6.56
C ILE A 13 -1.77 7.66 7.28
N LYS A 14 -2.06 6.46 6.78
CA LYS A 14 -2.87 5.47 7.50
C LYS A 14 -1.95 4.37 8.00
N TYR A 15 -2.21 3.89 9.23
CA TYR A 15 -1.40 2.82 9.81
C TYR A 15 -2.25 1.77 10.52
N LYS A 16 -1.69 0.56 10.58
CA LYS A 16 -2.13 -0.53 11.45
C LYS A 16 -0.93 -1.27 12.00
N LEU A 17 -0.95 -1.56 13.30
CA LEU A 17 -0.01 -2.47 13.94
C LEU A 17 -0.71 -3.80 14.18
N PHE A 18 -0.12 -4.89 13.69
CA PHE A 18 -0.65 -6.24 13.84
C PHE A 18 0.21 -7.09 14.77
N ASP A 19 -0.42 -7.90 15.60
CA ASP A 19 0.23 -9.10 16.13
C ASP A 19 -0.02 -10.26 15.16
N MET A 20 1.03 -10.72 14.51
CA MET A 20 0.92 -11.80 13.52
C MET A 20 0.76 -13.20 14.15
N THR A 21 0.91 -13.32 15.46
CA THR A 21 0.65 -14.58 16.18
C THR A 21 -0.87 -14.82 16.26
N THR A 22 -1.62 -13.78 16.63
CA THR A 22 -3.10 -13.82 16.73
C THR A 22 -3.78 -13.32 15.46
N LYS A 23 -3.04 -12.60 14.57
CA LYS A 23 -3.54 -11.85 13.41
C LYS A 23 -4.49 -10.71 13.78
N GLU A 24 -4.40 -10.22 15.00
CA GLU A 24 -5.23 -9.12 15.49
C GLU A 24 -4.59 -7.76 15.25
N VAL A 25 -5.43 -6.75 15.10
CA VAL A 25 -5.01 -5.35 15.02
C VAL A 25 -4.82 -4.82 16.43
N MET A 26 -3.58 -4.54 16.82
CA MET A 26 -3.23 -3.98 18.14
C MET A 26 -3.49 -2.47 18.22
N ALA A 27 -3.25 -1.75 17.12
CA ALA A 27 -3.49 -0.31 17.00
C ALA A 27 -3.78 0.06 15.55
N GLN A 28 -4.60 1.07 15.35
CA GLN A 28 -4.86 1.63 14.03
C GLN A 28 -5.25 3.08 14.09
N GLY A 29 -4.95 3.80 13.03
CA GLY A 29 -5.27 5.21 12.93
C GLY A 29 -4.81 5.83 11.63
N GLY A 30 -4.81 7.15 11.60
CA GLY A 30 -4.31 7.90 10.45
C GLY A 30 -4.10 9.36 10.77
N ILE A 31 -3.08 9.92 10.15
CA ILE A 31 -2.82 11.35 10.13
C ILE A 31 -3.48 11.94 8.91
N GLU A 32 -4.10 13.08 9.10
CA GLU A 32 -4.75 13.85 8.05
C GLU A 32 -4.19 15.27 8.00
N LYS A 33 -4.26 15.90 6.81
CA LYS A 33 -3.84 17.28 6.55
C LYS A 33 -2.35 17.55 6.80
N ILE A 34 -1.46 16.60 6.45
CA ILE A 34 0.00 16.82 6.55
C ILE A 34 0.38 18.02 5.68
N GLY A 35 1.17 18.95 6.25
CA GLY A 35 1.60 20.18 5.59
C GLY A 35 0.50 21.26 5.48
N LEU A 36 -0.65 21.06 6.13
CA LEU A 36 -1.77 21.99 6.12
C LEU A 36 -2.17 22.38 7.55
N PRO A 37 -2.79 23.56 7.75
CA PRO A 37 -3.28 23.96 9.07
C PRO A 37 -4.33 22.98 9.61
N GLY A 38 -4.26 22.71 10.91
CA GLY A 38 -5.18 21.83 11.60
C GLY A 38 -4.96 20.35 11.29
N SER A 39 -3.72 19.93 11.13
CA SER A 39 -3.34 18.53 11.03
C SER A 39 -3.59 17.80 12.37
N PHE A 40 -3.90 16.51 12.28
CA PHE A 40 -4.21 15.71 13.46
C PHE A 40 -3.96 14.21 13.21
N LEU A 41 -3.76 13.48 14.31
CA LEU A 41 -3.80 12.02 14.34
C LEU A 41 -5.17 11.58 14.86
N LYS A 42 -5.88 10.79 14.09
CA LYS A 42 -7.08 10.06 14.50
C LYS A 42 -6.70 8.61 14.79
N LEU A 43 -6.93 8.15 16.00
CA LEU A 43 -6.68 6.75 16.39
C LEU A 43 -7.99 6.08 16.82
N THR A 44 -8.03 4.76 16.66
CA THR A 44 -9.14 3.93 17.14
C THR A 44 -8.59 3.07 18.27
N LEU A 45 -9.17 3.21 19.43
CA LEU A 45 -8.84 2.44 20.63
C LEU A 45 -9.41 1.00 20.54
N PRO A 46 -8.91 0.05 21.34
CA PRO A 46 -9.41 -1.33 21.35
C PRO A 46 -10.92 -1.46 21.63
N ASN A 47 -11.50 -0.52 22.38
CA ASN A 47 -12.94 -0.46 22.66
C ASN A 47 -13.77 0.12 21.49
N GLY A 48 -13.12 0.47 20.35
CA GLY A 48 -13.74 1.10 19.19
C GLY A 48 -13.91 2.63 19.27
N GLU A 49 -13.57 3.24 20.42
CA GLU A 49 -13.62 4.71 20.58
C GLU A 49 -12.56 5.36 19.69
N LYS A 50 -12.91 6.51 19.10
CA LYS A 50 -12.00 7.30 18.26
C LYS A 50 -11.51 8.51 19.03
N LYS A 51 -10.21 8.73 19.03
CA LYS A 51 -9.56 9.92 19.60
C LYS A 51 -8.92 10.74 18.49
N ILE A 52 -8.92 12.04 18.66
CA ILE A 52 -8.24 13.01 17.80
C ILE A 52 -7.17 13.69 18.64
N LEU A 53 -5.93 13.61 18.17
CA LEU A 53 -4.79 14.28 18.76
C LEU A 53 -4.31 15.35 17.77
N GLU A 54 -4.57 16.58 18.08
CA GLU A 54 -4.16 17.74 17.27
C GLU A 54 -2.67 18.00 17.46
N LYS A 55 -1.95 18.17 16.37
CA LYS A 55 -0.54 18.52 16.34
C LYS A 55 -0.22 19.13 14.99
N ASP A 56 0.64 20.12 14.95
CA ASP A 56 1.21 20.59 13.69
C ASP A 56 2.14 19.53 13.10
N ILE A 57 1.82 19.08 11.91
CA ILE A 57 2.53 17.99 11.22
C ILE A 57 2.95 18.51 9.84
N PRO A 58 4.14 19.15 9.76
CA PRO A 58 4.59 19.80 8.52
C PRO A 58 4.91 18.83 7.39
N GLU A 59 5.33 17.60 7.70
CA GLU A 59 5.76 16.59 6.73
C GLU A 59 5.57 15.15 7.24
N HIS A 60 5.82 14.19 6.33
CA HIS A 60 5.62 12.77 6.62
C HIS A 60 6.51 12.22 7.73
N THR A 61 7.77 12.69 7.84
CA THR A 61 8.68 12.24 8.91
C THR A 61 8.12 12.60 10.28
N ALA A 62 7.66 13.85 10.47
CA ALA A 62 7.00 14.27 11.70
C ALA A 62 5.71 13.48 11.98
N GLY A 63 4.99 13.09 10.92
CA GLY A 63 3.80 12.26 11.03
C GLY A 63 4.12 10.84 11.51
N ILE A 64 5.13 10.21 10.92
CA ILE A 64 5.54 8.85 11.32
C ILE A 64 6.11 8.86 12.73
N ASP A 65 6.95 9.85 13.08
CA ASP A 65 7.42 10.03 14.45
C ASP A 65 6.25 10.14 15.43
N PHE A 66 5.22 10.92 15.11
CA PHE A 66 4.05 11.07 15.95
C PHE A 66 3.26 9.74 16.11
N ILE A 67 3.11 8.96 15.05
CA ILE A 67 2.51 7.62 15.13
C ILE A 67 3.33 6.73 16.05
N LEU A 68 4.64 6.63 15.86
CA LEU A 68 5.52 5.76 16.62
C LEU A 68 5.55 6.14 18.10
N ASN A 69 5.64 7.43 18.43
CA ASN A 69 5.55 7.92 19.81
C ASN A 69 4.18 7.62 20.46
N THR A 70 3.10 7.67 19.67
CA THR A 70 1.76 7.31 20.16
C THR A 70 1.67 5.80 20.46
N LEU A 71 2.28 4.94 19.64
CA LEU A 71 2.29 3.49 19.83
C LEU A 71 2.97 3.04 21.13
N VAL A 72 3.92 3.84 21.68
CA VAL A 72 4.62 3.56 22.93
C VAL A 72 4.17 4.45 24.09
N SER A 73 3.18 5.32 23.86
CA SER A 73 2.71 6.25 24.88
C SER A 73 2.01 5.54 26.05
N LYS A 74 2.04 6.12 27.24
CA LYS A 74 1.35 5.56 28.42
C LYS A 74 -0.17 5.55 28.27
N GLU A 75 -0.73 6.48 27.51
CA GLU A 75 -2.17 6.69 27.38
C GLU A 75 -2.79 5.87 26.24
N TYR A 76 -2.09 5.80 25.09
CA TYR A 76 -2.63 5.21 23.87
C TYR A 76 -1.75 4.08 23.31
N GLY A 77 -0.69 3.71 24.00
CA GLY A 77 0.30 2.76 23.52
C GLY A 77 -0.23 1.35 23.41
N ALA A 78 0.19 0.66 22.37
CA ALA A 78 -0.09 -0.75 22.13
C ALA A 78 1.15 -1.64 22.36
N ILE A 79 2.34 -1.01 22.50
CA ILE A 79 3.63 -1.67 22.73
C ILE A 79 4.44 -0.88 23.77
N GLN A 80 5.40 -1.53 24.40
CA GLN A 80 6.24 -0.91 25.42
C GLN A 80 7.47 -0.21 24.84
N SER A 81 7.99 -0.71 23.71
CA SER A 81 9.16 -0.19 23.01
C SER A 81 9.00 -0.35 21.51
N LEU A 82 9.62 0.54 20.74
CA LEU A 82 9.69 0.43 19.29
C LEU A 82 10.47 -0.81 18.82
N ASP A 83 11.34 -1.37 19.65
CA ASP A 83 12.06 -2.63 19.37
C ASP A 83 11.13 -3.85 19.21
N GLU A 84 9.88 -3.73 19.62
CA GLU A 84 8.89 -4.77 19.39
C GLU A 84 8.37 -4.82 17.95
N ILE A 85 8.63 -3.80 17.14
CA ILE A 85 8.28 -3.76 15.72
C ILE A 85 9.31 -4.59 14.95
N ASN A 86 8.88 -5.74 14.43
CA ASN A 86 9.77 -6.69 13.76
C ASN A 86 9.90 -6.42 12.26
N ALA A 87 8.93 -5.75 11.65
CA ALA A 87 8.96 -5.35 10.25
C ALA A 87 7.96 -4.22 9.96
N VAL A 88 8.21 -3.47 8.88
CA VAL A 88 7.27 -2.46 8.36
C VAL A 88 6.88 -2.81 6.93
N GLY A 89 5.58 -2.88 6.66
CA GLY A 89 5.03 -3.03 5.33
C GLY A 89 4.53 -1.70 4.78
N HIS A 90 4.95 -1.34 3.57
CA HIS A 90 4.54 -0.12 2.87
C HIS A 90 3.65 -0.44 1.69
N ARG A 91 2.49 0.21 1.60
CA ARG A 91 1.79 0.27 0.33
C ARG A 91 2.58 1.20 -0.59
N MET A 92 2.98 0.65 -1.74
CA MET A 92 3.64 1.35 -2.84
C MET A 92 2.66 1.35 -4.02
N VAL A 93 2.48 2.48 -4.72
CA VAL A 93 1.41 2.52 -5.73
C VAL A 93 1.88 1.92 -7.04
N HIS A 94 2.91 2.45 -7.66
CA HIS A 94 3.27 2.06 -9.01
C HIS A 94 4.67 1.46 -9.10
N GLY A 95 4.74 0.16 -9.35
CA GLY A 95 6.00 -0.58 -9.47
C GLY A 95 6.45 -0.80 -10.92
N GLY A 96 5.79 -0.17 -11.91
CA GLY A 96 6.07 -0.40 -13.32
C GLY A 96 5.92 -1.89 -13.68
N GLU A 97 6.73 -2.35 -14.61
CA GLU A 97 6.87 -3.78 -14.95
C GLU A 97 7.94 -4.49 -14.12
N LYS A 98 8.61 -3.77 -13.22
CA LYS A 98 9.75 -4.27 -12.44
C LYS A 98 9.33 -5.08 -11.21
N PHE A 99 8.18 -4.73 -10.61
CA PHE A 99 7.73 -5.36 -9.38
C PHE A 99 6.44 -6.17 -9.60
N ALA A 100 6.58 -7.49 -9.72
CA ALA A 100 5.47 -8.44 -9.85
C ALA A 100 5.05 -9.09 -8.51
N LYS A 101 5.73 -8.74 -7.41
CA LYS A 101 5.49 -9.26 -6.05
C LYS A 101 5.97 -8.26 -5.00
N SER A 102 5.63 -8.52 -3.74
CA SER A 102 6.22 -7.79 -2.61
C SER A 102 7.72 -8.03 -2.51
N VAL A 103 8.48 -7.00 -2.17
CA VAL A 103 9.95 -7.05 -2.08
C VAL A 103 10.45 -6.46 -0.77
N LEU A 104 11.56 -6.98 -0.27
CA LEU A 104 12.33 -6.32 0.79
C LEU A 104 12.95 -5.06 0.18
N ILE A 105 12.79 -3.93 0.87
CA ILE A 105 13.29 -2.64 0.39
C ILE A 105 14.76 -2.54 0.72
N ASP A 106 15.57 -2.42 -0.31
CA ASP A 106 16.99 -2.06 -0.28
C ASP A 106 17.24 -0.88 -1.23
N GLN A 107 18.48 -0.48 -1.42
CA GLN A 107 18.82 0.65 -2.27
C GLN A 107 18.47 0.40 -3.74
N GLU A 108 18.66 -0.81 -4.25
CA GLU A 108 18.33 -1.18 -5.64
C GLU A 108 16.82 -1.07 -5.89
N VAL A 109 16.02 -1.54 -4.93
CA VAL A 109 14.54 -1.41 -4.96
C VAL A 109 14.13 0.04 -4.93
N LEU A 110 14.75 0.89 -4.10
CA LEU A 110 14.47 2.32 -4.03
C LEU A 110 14.80 3.02 -5.35
N ASP A 111 15.96 2.77 -5.94
CA ASP A 111 16.38 3.37 -7.21
C ASP A 111 15.43 2.96 -8.34
N THR A 112 15.04 1.69 -8.39
CA THR A 112 14.06 1.17 -9.36
C THR A 112 12.68 1.80 -9.16
N PHE A 113 12.25 1.99 -7.92
CA PHE A 113 10.97 2.62 -7.62
C PHE A 113 10.97 4.12 -7.97
N ILE A 114 12.06 4.82 -7.71
CA ILE A 114 12.25 6.23 -8.10
C ILE A 114 12.12 6.39 -9.62
N ALA A 115 12.68 5.46 -10.40
CA ALA A 115 12.54 5.45 -11.86
C ALA A 115 11.08 5.28 -12.34
N CYS A 116 10.17 4.82 -11.47
CA CYS A 116 8.73 4.73 -11.76
C CYS A 116 7.95 6.00 -11.36
N ASN A 117 8.60 7.07 -10.88
CA ASN A 117 7.90 8.28 -10.43
C ASN A 117 7.07 8.94 -11.52
N ASP A 118 7.55 8.93 -12.77
CA ASP A 118 6.84 9.53 -13.91
C ASP A 118 5.52 8.81 -14.23
N LEU A 119 5.39 7.52 -13.82
CA LEU A 119 4.15 6.75 -13.98
C LEU A 119 3.11 7.07 -12.89
N ALA A 120 3.53 7.56 -11.73
CA ALA A 120 2.65 7.91 -10.61
C ALA A 120 3.18 9.13 -9.81
N PRO A 121 3.28 10.32 -10.43
CA PRO A 121 3.96 11.48 -9.83
C PRO A 121 3.26 12.02 -8.57
N LEU A 122 1.98 11.74 -8.38
CA LEU A 122 1.22 12.16 -7.20
C LEU A 122 1.34 11.16 -6.02
N HIS A 123 1.77 9.92 -6.28
CA HIS A 123 1.72 8.83 -5.29
C HIS A 123 3.14 8.36 -4.89
N ASN A 124 3.97 8.00 -5.88
CA ASN A 124 5.27 7.40 -5.60
C ASN A 124 6.17 8.28 -4.73
N PRO A 125 6.29 9.61 -4.94
CA PRO A 125 7.08 10.45 -4.05
C PRO A 125 6.60 10.47 -2.60
N ALA A 126 5.28 10.40 -2.36
CA ALA A 126 4.73 10.33 -1.02
C ALA A 126 5.03 8.97 -0.34
N ASN A 127 4.97 7.88 -1.10
CA ASN A 127 5.36 6.56 -0.61
C ASN A 127 6.84 6.53 -0.19
N LEU A 128 7.73 7.11 -1.01
CA LEU A 128 9.17 7.23 -0.70
C LEU A 128 9.43 8.02 0.60
N LYS A 129 8.69 9.13 0.81
CA LYS A 129 8.79 9.87 2.08
C LYS A 129 8.47 8.98 3.28
N GLY A 130 7.47 8.10 3.16
CA GLY A 130 7.14 7.14 4.21
C GLY A 130 8.27 6.14 4.50
N VAL A 131 8.86 5.56 3.45
CA VAL A 131 9.99 4.63 3.58
C VAL A 131 11.20 5.32 4.22
N ASN A 132 11.58 6.50 3.71
CA ASN A 132 12.72 7.27 4.20
C ASN A 132 12.54 7.69 5.67
N ALA A 133 11.33 8.08 6.07
CA ALA A 133 11.02 8.43 7.45
C ALA A 133 11.17 7.23 8.39
N VAL A 134 10.70 6.05 7.98
CA VAL A 134 10.92 4.82 8.76
C VAL A 134 12.41 4.48 8.84
N THR A 135 13.15 4.58 7.74
CA THR A 135 14.60 4.33 7.72
C THR A 135 15.35 5.25 8.72
N ALA A 136 14.95 6.52 8.81
CA ALA A 136 15.57 7.47 9.71
C ALA A 136 15.30 7.17 11.19
N ILE A 137 14.11 6.65 11.53
CA ILE A 137 13.69 6.44 12.94
C ILE A 137 13.97 5.00 13.38
N LEU A 138 13.80 4.02 12.49
CA LEU A 138 13.95 2.59 12.75
C LEU A 138 14.93 1.96 11.74
N PRO A 139 16.23 2.34 11.76
CA PRO A 139 17.18 1.99 10.69
C PRO A 139 17.45 0.49 10.55
N ASN A 140 17.21 -0.29 11.58
CA ASN A 140 17.49 -1.75 11.59
C ASN A 140 16.24 -2.61 11.34
N VAL A 141 15.06 -1.99 11.21
CA VAL A 141 13.81 -2.73 11.00
C VAL A 141 13.62 -3.00 9.50
N PRO A 142 13.46 -4.27 9.07
CA PRO A 142 13.24 -4.60 7.68
C PRO A 142 11.93 -3.98 7.16
N GLN A 143 12.00 -3.41 5.96
CA GLN A 143 10.87 -2.76 5.30
C GLN A 143 10.50 -3.53 4.03
N VAL A 144 9.22 -3.69 3.78
CA VAL A 144 8.68 -4.44 2.63
C VAL A 144 7.75 -3.55 1.81
N GLY A 145 8.04 -3.43 0.53
CA GLY A 145 7.18 -2.76 -0.45
C GLY A 145 6.13 -3.70 -1.03
N VAL A 146 4.87 -3.27 -1.03
CA VAL A 146 3.72 -3.99 -1.60
C VAL A 146 3.06 -3.10 -2.64
N PHE A 147 3.18 -3.48 -3.93
CA PHE A 147 2.81 -2.63 -5.06
C PHE A 147 1.38 -2.88 -5.52
N ASP A 148 0.62 -1.80 -5.74
CA ASP A 148 -0.76 -1.90 -6.24
C ASP A 148 -0.82 -2.51 -7.64
N THR A 149 0.21 -2.32 -8.45
CA THR A 149 0.29 -2.84 -9.82
C THR A 149 0.78 -4.29 -9.92
N ALA A 150 1.38 -4.82 -8.85
CA ALA A 150 2.08 -6.12 -8.90
C ALA A 150 1.17 -7.31 -9.26
N PHE A 151 -0.05 -7.35 -8.73
CA PHE A 151 -1.00 -8.44 -9.01
C PHE A 151 -1.42 -8.49 -10.48
N HIS A 152 -1.44 -7.35 -11.15
CA HIS A 152 -1.86 -7.21 -12.54
C HIS A 152 -0.75 -7.54 -13.55
N GLN A 153 0.48 -7.83 -13.09
CA GLN A 153 1.58 -8.21 -13.98
C GLN A 153 1.40 -9.57 -14.66
N THR A 154 0.37 -10.33 -14.28
CA THR A 154 -0.02 -11.59 -14.95
C THR A 154 -0.95 -11.40 -16.13
N MET A 155 -1.39 -10.17 -16.43
CA MET A 155 -2.20 -9.89 -17.61
C MET A 155 -1.47 -10.28 -18.90
N PRO A 156 -2.13 -10.94 -19.86
CA PRO A 156 -1.55 -11.20 -21.17
C PRO A 156 -1.39 -9.91 -21.99
N ASP A 157 -0.51 -9.92 -22.97
CA ASP A 157 -0.16 -8.76 -23.79
C ASP A 157 -1.36 -8.13 -24.49
N TYR A 158 -2.26 -8.92 -25.02
CA TYR A 158 -3.50 -8.44 -25.66
C TYR A 158 -4.45 -7.69 -24.69
N ALA A 159 -4.30 -7.88 -23.37
CA ALA A 159 -5.11 -7.20 -22.36
C ALA A 159 -4.43 -5.91 -21.85
N TYR A 160 -3.10 -5.87 -21.78
CA TYR A 160 -2.42 -4.68 -21.29
C TYR A 160 -1.96 -3.71 -22.37
N MET A 161 -1.84 -4.13 -23.65
CA MET A 161 -1.40 -3.25 -24.72
C MET A 161 -2.53 -2.33 -25.18
N TYR A 162 -2.22 -1.04 -25.33
CA TYR A 162 -3.13 -0.10 -25.95
C TYR A 162 -2.99 -0.06 -27.48
N ALA A 163 -4.08 0.25 -28.16
CA ALA A 163 -4.12 0.44 -29.62
C ALA A 163 -3.53 1.83 -30.01
N VAL A 164 -2.28 2.06 -29.65
CA VAL A 164 -1.49 3.27 -29.95
C VAL A 164 -0.15 2.85 -30.54
N PRO A 165 0.65 3.78 -31.15
CA PRO A 165 1.95 3.40 -31.67
C PRO A 165 2.82 2.66 -30.65
N TYR A 166 3.32 1.49 -31.04
CA TYR A 166 4.07 0.59 -30.15
C TYR A 166 5.32 1.22 -29.52
N GLU A 167 5.89 2.24 -30.17
CA GLU A 167 7.01 3.02 -29.67
C GLU A 167 6.70 3.72 -28.33
N LEU A 168 5.44 4.08 -28.08
CA LEU A 168 5.03 4.67 -26.80
C LEU A 168 5.17 3.66 -25.65
N TYR A 169 4.82 2.40 -25.90
CA TYR A 169 5.09 1.34 -24.93
C TYR A 169 6.59 1.15 -24.70
N LYS A 170 7.37 1.00 -25.79
CA LYS A 170 8.82 0.74 -25.67
C LYS A 170 9.58 1.86 -24.96
N LYS A 171 9.26 3.12 -25.28
CA LYS A 171 10.01 4.27 -24.76
C LYS A 171 9.51 4.79 -23.43
N HIS A 172 8.20 4.70 -23.19
CA HIS A 172 7.54 5.35 -22.05
C HIS A 172 6.73 4.40 -21.17
N GLY A 173 6.72 3.11 -21.47
CA GLY A 173 5.95 2.13 -20.70
C GLY A 173 4.44 2.36 -20.78
N VAL A 174 3.93 2.92 -21.88
CA VAL A 174 2.49 3.21 -22.06
C VAL A 174 1.75 1.91 -22.29
N ARG A 175 1.11 1.41 -21.22
CA ARG A 175 0.29 0.21 -21.20
C ARG A 175 -0.71 0.27 -20.03
N ARG A 176 -1.66 -0.65 -20.00
CA ARG A 176 -2.48 -0.89 -18.82
C ARG A 176 -1.63 -1.53 -17.72
N TYR A 177 -1.65 -0.95 -16.51
CA TYR A 177 -1.02 -1.52 -15.32
C TYR A 177 -2.04 -2.04 -14.33
N GLY A 178 -3.14 -1.32 -14.13
CA GLY A 178 -4.12 -1.59 -13.10
C GLY A 178 -3.63 -1.22 -11.69
N PHE A 179 -4.58 -1.04 -10.79
CA PHE A 179 -4.32 -0.64 -9.40
C PHE A 179 -5.20 -1.44 -8.45
N HIS A 180 -5.09 -1.17 -7.13
CA HIS A 180 -5.78 -1.93 -6.10
C HIS A 180 -5.45 -3.44 -6.10
N GLY A 181 -4.34 -3.84 -6.71
CA GLY A 181 -3.98 -5.23 -6.92
C GLY A 181 -3.87 -6.03 -5.63
N THR A 182 -3.41 -5.41 -4.53
CA THR A 182 -3.39 -6.06 -3.21
C THR A 182 -4.79 -6.42 -2.73
N SER A 183 -5.77 -5.54 -2.95
CA SER A 183 -7.18 -5.80 -2.63
C SER A 183 -7.75 -6.94 -3.48
N HIS A 184 -7.58 -6.87 -4.79
CA HIS A 184 -8.08 -7.90 -5.73
C HIS A 184 -7.48 -9.27 -5.42
N ARG A 185 -6.18 -9.34 -5.16
CA ARG A 185 -5.48 -10.57 -4.76
C ARG A 185 -6.02 -11.13 -3.44
N TYR A 186 -6.20 -10.27 -2.45
CA TYR A 186 -6.69 -10.69 -1.13
C TYR A 186 -8.12 -11.22 -1.21
N VAL A 187 -9.03 -10.45 -1.82
CA VAL A 187 -10.45 -10.80 -1.90
C VAL A 187 -10.67 -12.07 -2.71
N SER A 188 -9.98 -12.22 -3.86
CA SER A 188 -10.10 -13.42 -4.69
C SER A 188 -9.62 -14.69 -3.99
N LYS A 189 -8.52 -14.59 -3.22
CA LYS A 189 -8.06 -15.71 -2.38
C LYS A 189 -9.03 -15.98 -1.24
N ARG A 190 -9.49 -14.92 -0.57
CA ARG A 190 -10.35 -15.03 0.60
C ARG A 190 -11.72 -15.64 0.28
N VAL A 191 -12.29 -15.36 -0.89
CA VAL A 191 -13.56 -15.98 -1.30
C VAL A 191 -13.40 -17.48 -1.53
N CYS A 192 -12.28 -17.94 -2.11
CA CYS A 192 -12.00 -19.38 -2.26
C CYS A 192 -11.87 -20.07 -0.89
N GLU A 193 -11.15 -19.45 0.05
CA GLU A 193 -11.07 -19.95 1.43
C GLU A 193 -12.44 -19.99 2.11
N TYR A 194 -13.26 -18.95 1.96
CA TYR A 194 -14.60 -18.86 2.55
C TYR A 194 -15.56 -19.93 2.01
N LEU A 195 -15.50 -20.19 0.70
CA LEU A 195 -16.31 -21.18 0.02
C LEU A 195 -15.73 -22.61 0.13
N ASN A 196 -14.53 -22.75 0.70
CA ASN A 196 -13.77 -24.00 0.79
C ASN A 196 -13.60 -24.68 -0.58
N ILE A 197 -13.21 -23.88 -1.59
CA ILE A 197 -12.91 -24.34 -2.96
C ILE A 197 -11.44 -24.08 -3.30
N PRO A 198 -10.83 -24.89 -4.20
CA PRO A 198 -9.47 -24.60 -4.69
C PRO A 198 -9.46 -23.30 -5.51
N VAL A 199 -8.30 -22.65 -5.59
CA VAL A 199 -8.10 -21.46 -6.43
C VAL A 199 -8.05 -21.85 -7.90
N GLU A 200 -7.47 -23.00 -8.21
CA GLU A 200 -7.38 -23.58 -9.54
C GLU A 200 -8.79 -23.92 -10.07
N GLY A 201 -9.02 -23.64 -11.35
CA GLY A 201 -10.31 -23.82 -12.02
C GLY A 201 -11.31 -22.69 -11.78
N THR A 202 -10.99 -21.70 -10.92
CA THR A 202 -11.91 -20.60 -10.63
C THR A 202 -11.82 -19.49 -11.69
N LYS A 203 -12.97 -18.84 -11.92
CA LYS A 203 -13.10 -17.57 -12.63
C LYS A 203 -13.84 -16.61 -11.72
N ILE A 204 -13.17 -15.55 -11.27
CA ILE A 204 -13.66 -14.63 -10.26
C ILE A 204 -13.60 -13.21 -10.82
N ILE A 205 -14.64 -12.44 -10.57
CA ILE A 205 -14.63 -10.99 -10.75
C ILE A 205 -14.64 -10.35 -9.37
N THR A 206 -13.68 -9.47 -9.12
CA THR A 206 -13.62 -8.68 -7.89
C THR A 206 -13.83 -7.22 -8.18
N CYS A 207 -14.60 -6.55 -7.31
CA CYS A 207 -14.87 -5.12 -7.36
C CYS A 207 -14.27 -4.46 -6.12
N HIS A 208 -13.38 -3.50 -6.33
CA HIS A 208 -12.88 -2.59 -5.30
C HIS A 208 -13.53 -1.23 -5.55
N VAL A 209 -14.43 -0.81 -4.68
CA VAL A 209 -15.20 0.43 -4.84
C VAL A 209 -14.97 1.32 -3.63
N GLY A 210 -14.38 2.47 -3.86
CA GLY A 210 -14.06 3.50 -2.86
C GLY A 210 -14.04 4.88 -3.53
N ASN A 211 -13.06 5.74 -3.18
CA ASN A 211 -12.84 6.99 -3.92
C ASN A 211 -12.45 6.74 -5.38
N GLY A 212 -11.62 5.69 -5.62
CA GLY A 212 -11.42 5.11 -6.93
C GLY A 212 -12.15 3.78 -7.02
N GLY A 213 -12.60 3.38 -8.21
CA GLY A 213 -13.24 2.12 -8.48
C GLY A 213 -12.42 1.27 -9.43
N SER A 214 -12.32 -0.05 -9.20
CA SER A 214 -11.74 -0.97 -10.15
C SER A 214 -12.43 -2.32 -10.11
N ILE A 215 -12.50 -2.95 -11.28
CA ILE A 215 -13.03 -4.29 -11.48
C ILE A 215 -11.93 -5.13 -12.11
N THR A 216 -11.70 -6.32 -11.59
CA THR A 216 -10.63 -7.21 -12.07
C THR A 216 -11.18 -8.59 -12.36
N ALA A 217 -10.88 -9.10 -13.55
CA ALA A 217 -11.13 -10.47 -13.95
C ALA A 217 -9.94 -11.35 -13.58
N ILE A 218 -10.22 -12.42 -12.84
CA ILE A 218 -9.22 -13.31 -12.25
C ILE A 218 -9.53 -14.74 -12.67
N LYS A 219 -8.55 -15.43 -13.20
CA LYS A 219 -8.63 -16.85 -13.56
C LYS A 219 -7.48 -17.59 -12.86
N ASP A 220 -7.80 -18.67 -12.17
CA ASP A 220 -6.81 -19.51 -11.48
C ASP A 220 -5.91 -18.69 -10.53
N GLY A 221 -6.49 -17.68 -9.84
CA GLY A 221 -5.77 -16.79 -8.93
C GLY A 221 -4.87 -15.74 -9.60
N LYS A 222 -4.90 -15.63 -10.94
CA LYS A 222 -4.11 -14.67 -11.73
C LYS A 222 -5.03 -13.62 -12.36
N CYS A 223 -4.61 -12.36 -12.32
CA CYS A 223 -5.26 -11.29 -13.05
C CYS A 223 -5.14 -11.54 -14.55
N ILE A 224 -6.27 -11.50 -15.27
CA ILE A 224 -6.32 -11.62 -16.73
C ILE A 224 -6.78 -10.32 -17.41
N ASP A 225 -7.47 -9.44 -16.67
CA ASP A 225 -7.83 -8.09 -17.11
C ASP A 225 -8.26 -7.24 -15.92
N THR A 226 -8.20 -5.92 -16.05
CA THR A 226 -8.64 -4.97 -15.01
C THR A 226 -9.11 -3.65 -15.63
N SER A 227 -10.01 -2.92 -14.95
CA SER A 227 -10.63 -1.71 -15.50
C SER A 227 -9.74 -0.49 -15.46
N MET A 228 -8.89 -0.31 -14.43
CA MET A 228 -7.92 0.79 -14.39
C MET A 228 -6.78 0.55 -15.37
N GLY A 229 -6.30 1.62 -16.01
CA GLY A 229 -5.33 1.56 -17.11
C GLY A 229 -3.91 1.93 -16.74
N LEU A 230 -3.31 2.82 -17.55
CA LEU A 230 -2.00 3.44 -17.29
C LEU A 230 -2.03 4.23 -15.98
N THR A 231 -3.15 4.89 -15.73
CA THR A 231 -3.48 5.63 -14.51
C THR A 231 -4.82 5.16 -13.96
N PRO A 232 -5.25 5.62 -12.74
CA PRO A 232 -6.58 5.32 -12.22
C PRO A 232 -7.75 6.04 -12.94
N LEU A 233 -7.51 6.73 -14.05
CA LEU A 233 -8.52 7.58 -14.73
C LEU A 233 -9.77 6.82 -15.17
N GLU A 234 -9.60 5.58 -15.65
CA GLU A 234 -10.70 4.74 -16.15
C GLU A 234 -11.52 4.08 -15.03
N GLY A 235 -11.14 4.28 -13.77
CA GLY A 235 -11.78 3.65 -12.61
C GLY A 235 -12.55 4.60 -11.72
#